data_14650666eb013a8ee65deebcbbf73c75
#
_entry.id   14650666eb013a8ee65deebcbbf73c75
#
_cell.length_a   1.000
_cell.length_b   1.000
_cell.length_c   1.000
_cell.angle_alpha   90.00
_cell.angle_beta   90.00
_cell.angle_gamma   90.00
#
_symmetry.space_group_name_H-M   'P 1'
#
loop_
_entity.id
_entity.type
_entity.pdbx_description
1 polymer ?
#
loop_
_entity_poly.entity_id
_entity_poly.type
_entity_poly.pdbx_seq_one_letter_code
_entity_poly.pdbx_strand_id
1 'polypeptide(L)'
;VIGAILVPQEASRLHLKNKKRYLTYFQISDDEEKNLDCTLAMIDRMTEKNLKKYRATEQNITIYCFASGDEKEILLDAKDKRNLRVILIDEIRDSVYEQLYRYPLYANQNSTEENGKLSVLIVGGGKIGTEFLKATVWMGQMKGLDLEIYMIDLKGNLRRKSFSARCPELLQEDSDYQIDIHKGNIFSKKIELYLNELKDINYCMVSLGEDEKSLRAALALRGYFYRRYKKVQPVISVYVESRKKREAIRNLNETTRTKEKYYYDIVPFGNGGIYQSQQGSEALLIEYLGLGIHAHYCRLKKEDTRETRREVIKGYYSRQYNRRSSIAGGMHISSKLWEMGLGIIRVPENECEKKLFQKFVHPVNYEERTENIRKTCYSLEHDRWMAYVRAEGWSLATEGGKNIDDIRECYEQY
;
A
#
# COMPACT_ATOMS: atom_id res chain seq x y z
N VAL A 1 11.48 9.73 -27.30
CA VAL A 1 12.74 9.32 -26.67
C VAL A 1 13.00 10.25 -25.50
N ILE A 2 12.86 9.75 -24.27
CA ILE A 2 13.23 10.47 -23.07
C ILE A 2 14.74 10.29 -22.92
N GLY A 3 15.50 11.36 -23.16
CA GLY A 3 16.95 11.35 -22.93
C GLY A 3 17.23 11.37 -21.44
N ALA A 4 17.62 10.25 -20.85
CA ALA A 4 18.16 10.21 -19.50
C ALA A 4 19.66 10.48 -19.53
N ILE A 5 20.16 11.34 -18.66
CA ILE A 5 21.58 11.59 -18.45
C ILE A 5 21.97 10.93 -17.14
N LEU A 6 22.84 9.93 -17.20
CA LEU A 6 23.48 9.35 -16.02
C LEU A 6 24.51 10.35 -15.49
N VAL A 7 24.30 10.78 -14.24
CA VAL A 7 25.23 11.68 -13.55
C VAL A 7 25.76 10.93 -12.33
N PRO A 8 27.07 10.92 -12.05
CA PRO A 8 27.59 10.35 -10.82
C PRO A 8 26.90 10.98 -9.61
N GLN A 9 26.56 10.17 -8.61
CA GLN A 9 25.85 10.61 -7.40
C GLN A 9 26.60 11.72 -6.66
N GLU A 10 27.93 11.69 -6.72
CA GLU A 10 28.81 12.70 -6.16
C GLU A 10 28.78 14.04 -6.92
N ALA A 11 28.30 14.03 -8.14
CA ALA A 11 28.08 15.26 -8.89
C ALA A 11 26.83 15.98 -8.36
N SER A 12 26.93 16.45 -7.16
CA SER A 12 25.94 17.29 -6.47
C SER A 12 25.65 18.64 -7.17
N ARG A 13 26.12 18.81 -8.39
CA ARG A 13 25.78 19.94 -9.25
C ARG A 13 24.53 19.55 -10.06
N LEU A 14 23.42 20.17 -9.69
CA LEU A 14 22.24 20.19 -10.56
C LEU A 14 22.67 20.65 -11.95
N HIS A 15 22.78 19.73 -12.91
CA HIS A 15 23.07 20.06 -14.30
C HIS A 15 21.84 20.66 -14.97
N LEU A 16 21.48 21.86 -14.53
CA LEU A 16 20.30 22.59 -14.98
C LEU A 16 20.57 23.41 -16.26
N LYS A 17 21.49 22.96 -17.09
CA LYS A 17 21.82 23.66 -18.38
C LYS A 17 20.66 23.66 -19.39
N ASN A 18 19.61 22.90 -19.18
CA ASN A 18 18.50 22.86 -20.10
C ASN A 18 17.35 23.77 -19.65
N LYS A 19 16.95 24.68 -20.53
CA LYS A 19 15.76 25.53 -20.44
C LYS A 19 14.43 24.74 -20.49
N LYS A 20 14.44 23.43 -20.15
CA LYS A 20 13.26 22.58 -20.20
C LYS A 20 12.34 22.91 -19.02
N ARG A 21 11.04 22.86 -19.29
CA ARG A 21 9.99 23.19 -18.32
C ARG A 21 9.93 22.27 -17.11
N TYR A 22 10.37 21.00 -17.24
CA TYR A 22 10.30 19.99 -16.20
C TYR A 22 11.62 19.23 -16.11
N LEU A 23 12.10 19.02 -14.89
CA LEU A 23 13.31 18.27 -14.58
C LEU A 23 12.98 17.17 -13.59
N THR A 24 13.48 15.99 -13.86
CA THR A 24 13.30 14.83 -12.97
C THR A 24 14.66 14.26 -12.64
N TYR A 25 14.90 14.06 -11.35
CA TYR A 25 16.10 13.42 -10.82
C TYR A 25 15.73 12.12 -10.13
N PHE A 26 16.54 11.09 -10.32
CA PHE A 26 16.43 9.82 -9.65
C PHE A 26 17.69 9.62 -8.81
N GLN A 27 17.53 9.61 -7.48
CA GLN A 27 18.56 9.22 -6.54
C GLN A 27 18.40 7.72 -6.29
N ILE A 28 19.11 6.94 -7.09
CA ILE A 28 19.00 5.49 -7.12
C ILE A 28 20.38 4.85 -7.07
N SER A 29 20.63 4.07 -6.04
CA SER A 29 21.77 3.16 -5.88
C SER A 29 21.41 2.11 -4.85
N ASP A 30 22.25 1.10 -4.68
CA ASP A 30 22.07 0.06 -3.66
C ASP A 30 22.28 0.61 -2.23
N ASP A 31 22.84 1.81 -2.10
CA ASP A 31 23.05 2.51 -0.84
C ASP A 31 21.94 3.55 -0.61
N GLU A 32 20.92 3.13 0.14
CA GLU A 32 19.77 3.96 0.47
C GLU A 32 20.13 5.22 1.28
N GLU A 33 21.13 5.14 2.18
CA GLU A 33 21.59 6.30 2.95
C GLU A 33 22.20 7.35 2.04
N LYS A 34 23.00 6.91 1.08
CA LYS A 34 23.57 7.81 0.06
C LYS A 34 22.50 8.44 -0.81
N ASN A 35 21.45 7.70 -1.16
CA ASN A 35 20.31 8.23 -1.90
C ASN A 35 19.61 9.36 -1.11
N LEU A 36 19.42 9.15 0.19
CA LEU A 36 18.84 10.13 1.10
C LEU A 36 19.71 11.36 1.23
N ASP A 37 20.99 11.19 1.54
CA ASP A 37 21.96 12.28 1.73
C ASP A 37 22.06 13.16 0.48
N CYS A 38 22.13 12.54 -0.69
CA CYS A 38 22.13 13.28 -1.96
C CYS A 38 20.83 14.07 -2.17
N THR A 39 19.69 13.50 -1.78
CA THR A 39 18.40 14.18 -1.87
C THR A 39 18.34 15.37 -0.94
N LEU A 40 18.74 15.21 0.33
CA LEU A 40 18.81 16.29 1.32
C LEU A 40 19.75 17.41 0.87
N ALA A 41 20.93 17.06 0.37
CA ALA A 41 21.89 18.02 -0.17
C ALA A 41 21.33 18.77 -1.40
N MET A 42 20.52 18.13 -2.22
CA MET A 42 19.84 18.80 -3.34
C MET A 42 18.79 19.80 -2.84
N ILE A 43 17.99 19.44 -1.82
CA ILE A 43 17.01 20.34 -1.21
C ILE A 43 17.72 21.57 -0.64
N ASP A 44 18.79 21.38 0.14
CA ASP A 44 19.53 22.47 0.79
C ASP A 44 20.17 23.45 -0.21
N ARG A 45 20.56 22.97 -1.39
CA ARG A 45 21.13 23.82 -2.45
C ARG A 45 20.11 24.66 -3.22
N MET A 46 18.83 24.33 -3.08
CA MET A 46 17.76 25.08 -3.75
C MET A 46 17.41 26.34 -2.99
N THR A 47 18.39 27.24 -2.86
CA THR A 47 18.19 28.59 -2.33
C THR A 47 17.24 29.39 -3.21
N GLU A 48 16.67 30.48 -2.69
CA GLU A 48 15.80 31.37 -3.48
C GLU A 48 16.46 31.86 -4.75
N LYS A 49 17.77 32.16 -4.70
CA LYS A 49 18.57 32.57 -5.86
C LYS A 49 18.61 31.47 -6.93
N ASN A 50 18.80 30.22 -6.50
CA ASN A 50 18.82 29.08 -7.40
C ASN A 50 17.42 28.79 -7.97
N LEU A 51 16.37 28.86 -7.14
CA LEU A 51 15.00 28.70 -7.59
C LEU A 51 14.64 29.73 -8.70
N LYS A 52 15.01 31.01 -8.51
CA LYS A 52 14.82 32.04 -9.52
C LYS A 52 15.66 31.78 -10.78
N LYS A 53 16.95 31.43 -10.63
CA LYS A 53 17.87 31.12 -11.74
C LYS A 53 17.35 29.97 -12.61
N TYR A 54 16.79 28.94 -11.97
CA TYR A 54 16.31 27.74 -12.68
C TYR A 54 14.83 27.82 -13.04
N ARG A 55 14.19 28.96 -12.77
CA ARG A 55 12.74 29.14 -12.98
C ARG A 55 11.96 27.98 -12.35
N ALA A 56 12.38 27.54 -11.18
CA ALA A 56 11.72 26.52 -10.37
C ALA A 56 10.43 27.10 -9.79
N THR A 57 9.52 27.44 -10.69
CA THR A 57 8.16 27.83 -10.37
C THR A 57 7.29 26.58 -10.49
N GLU A 58 6.39 26.38 -9.55
CA GLU A 58 5.29 25.43 -9.72
C GLU A 58 5.69 23.93 -9.67
N GLN A 59 6.67 23.56 -8.82
CA GLN A 59 7.07 22.15 -8.66
C GLN A 59 7.46 21.45 -9.99
N ASN A 60 8.10 22.17 -10.87
CA ASN A 60 8.61 21.65 -12.12
C ASN A 60 9.89 20.80 -11.97
N ILE A 61 10.41 20.69 -10.74
CA ILE A 61 11.56 19.84 -10.42
C ILE A 61 11.07 18.73 -9.49
N THR A 62 11.20 17.49 -9.96
CA THR A 62 10.86 16.29 -9.19
C THR A 62 12.13 15.52 -8.84
N ILE A 63 12.26 15.10 -7.60
CA ILE A 63 13.34 14.25 -7.10
C ILE A 63 12.71 12.97 -6.58
N TYR A 64 13.05 11.84 -7.17
CA TYR A 64 12.73 10.52 -6.65
C TYR A 64 13.90 10.01 -5.83
N CYS A 65 13.66 9.76 -4.54
CA CYS A 65 14.63 9.20 -3.61
C CYS A 65 14.27 7.74 -3.33
N PHE A 66 15.13 6.82 -3.73
CA PHE A 66 14.92 5.40 -3.49
C PHE A 66 15.48 5.01 -2.12
N ALA A 67 14.60 4.87 -1.15
CA ALA A 67 14.95 4.49 0.21
C ALA A 67 13.72 3.96 0.95
N SER A 68 13.92 3.06 1.90
CA SER A 68 12.87 2.44 2.71
C SER A 68 13.04 2.75 4.19
N GLY A 69 11.93 2.87 4.91
CA GLY A 69 11.89 3.08 6.36
C GLY A 69 11.27 4.41 6.78
N ASP A 70 10.55 4.36 7.89
CA ASP A 70 9.82 5.50 8.43
C ASP A 70 10.76 6.64 8.88
N GLU A 71 11.96 6.30 9.35
CA GLU A 71 13.00 7.27 9.75
C GLU A 71 13.46 8.17 8.60
N LYS A 72 13.53 7.62 7.38
CA LYS A 72 13.92 8.40 6.19
C LYS A 72 12.80 9.34 5.73
N GLU A 73 11.56 8.94 5.93
CA GLU A 73 10.42 9.82 5.71
C GLU A 73 10.44 11.02 6.65
N ILE A 74 10.66 10.77 7.94
CA ILE A 74 10.76 11.85 8.95
C ILE A 74 11.84 12.84 8.56
N LEU A 75 13.03 12.36 8.15
CA LEU A 75 14.13 13.23 7.73
C LEU A 75 13.79 14.07 6.51
N LEU A 76 13.10 13.50 5.52
CA LEU A 76 12.63 14.23 4.34
C LEU A 76 11.51 15.21 4.70
N ASP A 77 10.62 14.85 5.62
CA ASP A 77 9.50 15.72 6.01
C ASP A 77 9.91 16.85 6.94
N ALA A 78 11.05 16.72 7.65
CA ALA A 78 11.65 17.79 8.44
C ALA A 78 12.24 18.92 7.57
N LYS A 79 12.46 18.68 6.27
CA LYS A 79 13.03 19.69 5.35
C LYS A 79 11.95 20.51 4.66
N ASP A 80 12.17 21.84 4.60
CA ASP A 80 11.38 22.70 3.72
C ASP A 80 11.75 22.43 2.26
N LYS A 81 10.88 21.68 1.58
CA LYS A 81 11.07 21.28 0.18
C LYS A 81 10.82 22.43 -0.80
N ARG A 82 10.31 23.56 -0.32
CA ARG A 82 9.99 24.77 -1.12
C ARG A 82 9.14 24.42 -2.34
N ASN A 83 9.66 24.67 -3.54
CA ASN A 83 8.99 24.37 -4.80
C ASN A 83 9.44 23.03 -5.42
N LEU A 84 10.15 22.20 -4.70
CA LEU A 84 10.56 20.86 -5.15
C LEU A 84 9.46 19.85 -4.86
N ARG A 85 9.22 18.95 -5.79
CA ARG A 85 8.48 17.73 -5.55
C ARG A 85 9.48 16.65 -5.16
N VAL A 86 9.48 16.21 -3.91
CA VAL A 86 10.35 15.15 -3.43
C VAL A 86 9.49 13.94 -3.09
N ILE A 87 9.75 12.82 -3.75
CA ILE A 87 8.99 11.59 -3.63
C ILE A 87 9.93 10.50 -3.14
N LEU A 88 9.66 9.99 -1.94
CA LEU A 88 10.32 8.79 -1.43
C LEU A 88 9.70 7.56 -2.11
N ILE A 89 10.56 6.73 -2.67
CA ILE A 89 10.20 5.45 -3.27
C ILE A 89 10.65 4.35 -2.31
N ASP A 90 9.70 3.78 -1.61
CA ASP A 90 9.88 2.60 -0.77
C ASP A 90 9.43 1.38 -1.58
N GLU A 91 10.37 0.73 -2.27
CA GLU A 91 10.07 -0.39 -3.16
C GLU A 91 9.38 -1.57 -2.43
N ILE A 92 9.68 -1.76 -1.14
CA ILE A 92 9.05 -2.80 -0.33
C ILE A 92 7.58 -2.49 -0.14
N ARG A 93 7.28 -1.30 0.36
CA ARG A 93 5.91 -0.83 0.59
C ARG A 93 5.12 -0.78 -0.70
N ASP A 94 5.70 -0.20 -1.73
CA ASP A 94 5.07 -0.07 -3.04
C ASP A 94 4.72 -1.45 -3.62
N SER A 95 5.60 -2.45 -3.48
CA SER A 95 5.32 -3.82 -3.94
C SER A 95 4.21 -4.52 -3.15
N VAL A 96 4.13 -4.26 -1.84
CA VAL A 96 3.05 -4.76 -0.98
C VAL A 96 1.72 -4.11 -1.37
N TYR A 97 1.70 -2.81 -1.58
CA TYR A 97 0.50 -2.06 -1.97
C TYR A 97 -0.01 -2.51 -3.34
N GLU A 98 0.88 -2.65 -4.33
CA GLU A 98 0.52 -3.17 -5.65
C GLU A 98 -0.07 -4.59 -5.55
N GLN A 99 0.53 -5.45 -4.72
CA GLN A 99 0.05 -6.81 -4.51
C GLN A 99 -1.36 -6.83 -3.91
N LEU A 100 -1.61 -6.05 -2.85
CA LEU A 100 -2.92 -5.98 -2.20
C LEU A 100 -3.98 -5.30 -3.06
N TYR A 101 -3.59 -4.34 -3.90
CA TYR A 101 -4.50 -3.71 -4.85
C TYR A 101 -4.93 -4.66 -5.96
N ARG A 102 -3.97 -5.46 -6.47
CA ARG A 102 -4.21 -6.43 -7.55
C ARG A 102 -4.95 -7.69 -7.08
N TYR A 103 -4.64 -8.15 -5.89
CA TYR A 103 -5.23 -9.31 -5.22
C TYR A 103 -5.74 -8.89 -3.85
N PRO A 104 -6.93 -8.29 -3.79
CA PRO A 104 -7.47 -7.78 -2.53
C PRO A 104 -7.75 -8.92 -1.54
N LEU A 105 -7.71 -8.61 -0.25
CA LEU A 105 -7.90 -9.58 0.84
C LEU A 105 -9.25 -10.28 0.76
N TYR A 106 -10.28 -9.61 0.24
CA TYR A 106 -11.63 -10.12 0.09
C TYR A 106 -11.86 -10.94 -1.19
N ALA A 107 -10.85 -11.16 -2.03
CA ALA A 107 -11.01 -11.80 -3.35
C ALA A 107 -11.72 -13.17 -3.31
N ASN A 108 -11.62 -13.88 -2.19
CA ASN A 108 -12.24 -15.19 -1.98
C ASN A 108 -13.40 -15.18 -0.98
N GLN A 109 -13.91 -13.98 -0.63
CA GLN A 109 -15.05 -13.82 0.26
C GLN A 109 -16.36 -13.77 -0.50
N ASN A 110 -17.43 -14.31 0.08
CA ASN A 110 -18.79 -14.10 -0.42
C ASN A 110 -19.36 -12.85 0.23
N SER A 111 -19.83 -11.89 -0.56
CA SER A 111 -20.39 -10.62 -0.11
C SER A 111 -21.69 -10.73 0.73
N THR A 112 -22.21 -11.94 0.94
CA THR A 112 -23.52 -12.19 1.54
C THR A 112 -23.48 -12.78 2.96
N GLU A 113 -22.30 -13.05 3.50
CA GLU A 113 -22.21 -13.57 4.88
C GLU A 113 -22.14 -12.42 5.88
N GLU A 114 -23.27 -12.12 6.52
CA GLU A 114 -23.27 -11.29 7.73
C GLU A 114 -22.47 -12.00 8.84
N ASN A 115 -21.54 -11.29 9.48
CA ASN A 115 -20.62 -11.81 10.51
C ASN A 115 -19.61 -12.87 10.00
N GLY A 116 -19.08 -12.66 8.82
CA GLY A 116 -17.97 -13.46 8.29
C GLY A 116 -16.63 -13.14 8.94
N LYS A 117 -15.62 -13.97 8.64
CA LYS A 117 -14.23 -13.73 9.07
C LYS A 117 -13.33 -13.52 7.88
N LEU A 118 -12.43 -12.56 8.01
CA LEU A 118 -11.33 -12.33 7.08
C LEU A 118 -10.03 -12.74 7.75
N SER A 119 -9.57 -13.96 7.48
CA SER A 119 -8.39 -14.55 8.14
C SER A 119 -7.20 -14.52 7.21
N VAL A 120 -6.14 -13.85 7.62
CA VAL A 120 -4.91 -13.62 6.85
C VAL A 120 -3.72 -14.27 7.55
N LEU A 121 -3.02 -15.16 6.85
CA LEU A 121 -1.79 -15.80 7.33
C LEU A 121 -0.56 -15.12 6.71
N ILE A 122 0.36 -14.67 7.56
CA ILE A 122 1.64 -14.07 7.17
C ILE A 122 2.77 -14.99 7.62
N VAL A 123 3.56 -15.50 6.68
CA VAL A 123 4.70 -16.37 6.95
C VAL A 123 6.00 -15.64 6.69
N GLY A 124 6.66 -15.27 7.79
CA GLY A 124 7.86 -14.43 7.82
C GLY A 124 7.55 -12.98 8.21
N GLY A 125 8.03 -12.56 9.37
CA GLY A 125 7.88 -11.21 9.95
C GLY A 125 9.08 -10.30 9.68
N GLY A 126 9.80 -10.47 8.57
CA GLY A 126 10.85 -9.57 8.10
C GLY A 126 10.29 -8.23 7.62
N LYS A 127 11.10 -7.42 6.92
CA LYS A 127 10.66 -6.11 6.38
C LYS A 127 9.36 -6.24 5.57
N ILE A 128 9.32 -7.19 4.63
CA ILE A 128 8.15 -7.41 3.76
C ILE A 128 6.91 -7.82 4.59
N GLY A 129 7.06 -8.80 5.50
CA GLY A 129 5.94 -9.28 6.33
C GLY A 129 5.43 -8.23 7.28
N THR A 130 6.31 -7.36 7.78
CA THR A 130 5.93 -6.20 8.62
C THR A 130 5.08 -5.20 7.83
N GLU A 131 5.52 -4.80 6.64
CA GLU A 131 4.77 -3.89 5.77
C GLU A 131 3.44 -4.52 5.32
N PHE A 132 3.46 -5.82 5.01
CA PHE A 132 2.24 -6.54 4.65
C PHE A 132 1.24 -6.60 5.80
N LEU A 133 1.69 -6.85 7.04
CA LEU A 133 0.83 -6.82 8.23
C LEU A 133 0.22 -5.43 8.42
N LYS A 134 1.05 -4.37 8.40
CA LYS A 134 0.58 -2.99 8.50
C LYS A 134 -0.51 -2.69 7.47
N ALA A 135 -0.25 -3.02 6.20
CA ALA A 135 -1.21 -2.80 5.12
C ALA A 135 -2.48 -3.65 5.28
N THR A 136 -2.35 -4.90 5.74
CA THR A 136 -3.48 -5.79 5.98
C THR A 136 -4.44 -5.22 7.02
N VAL A 137 -3.92 -4.60 8.08
CA VAL A 137 -4.72 -4.03 9.16
C VAL A 137 -5.71 -2.98 8.63
N TRP A 138 -5.28 -2.05 7.80
CA TRP A 138 -6.17 -1.01 7.29
C TRP A 138 -6.89 -1.39 5.98
N MET A 139 -6.32 -2.29 5.15
CA MET A 139 -7.01 -2.81 3.96
C MET A 139 -8.12 -3.78 4.30
N GLY A 140 -7.99 -4.50 5.42
CA GLY A 140 -8.95 -5.49 5.88
C GLY A 140 -10.12 -4.91 6.69
N GLN A 141 -10.20 -3.60 6.86
CA GLN A 141 -11.35 -2.97 7.51
C GLN A 141 -12.57 -3.05 6.60
N MET A 142 -13.47 -3.98 6.91
CA MET A 142 -14.64 -4.30 6.11
C MET A 142 -15.84 -4.52 7.04
N LYS A 143 -17.01 -4.05 6.63
CA LYS A 143 -18.22 -4.17 7.44
C LYS A 143 -18.69 -5.62 7.47
N GLY A 144 -19.01 -6.12 8.66
CA GLY A 144 -19.49 -7.49 8.83
C GLY A 144 -18.43 -8.58 8.67
N LEU A 145 -17.14 -8.21 8.56
CA LEU A 145 -16.02 -9.14 8.55
C LEU A 145 -15.08 -8.88 9.71
N ASP A 146 -14.93 -9.84 10.60
CA ASP A 146 -13.93 -9.79 11.67
C ASP A 146 -12.55 -10.10 11.10
N LEU A 147 -11.62 -9.17 11.18
CA LEU A 147 -10.26 -9.33 10.67
C LEU A 147 -9.38 -10.06 11.68
N GLU A 148 -8.88 -11.23 11.29
CA GLU A 148 -7.91 -12.02 12.05
C GLU A 148 -6.59 -12.15 11.29
N ILE A 149 -5.48 -11.73 11.88
CA ILE A 149 -4.15 -11.78 11.27
C ILE A 149 -3.25 -12.71 12.07
N TYR A 150 -2.75 -13.73 11.43
CA TYR A 150 -1.83 -14.72 12.02
C TYR A 150 -0.45 -14.57 11.39
N MET A 151 0.56 -14.23 12.18
CA MET A 151 1.94 -14.13 11.72
C MET A 151 2.79 -15.27 12.30
N ILE A 152 3.46 -16.03 11.45
CA ILE A 152 4.40 -17.07 11.84
C ILE A 152 5.82 -16.62 11.50
N ASP A 153 6.69 -16.51 12.51
CA ASP A 153 8.10 -16.15 12.32
C ASP A 153 9.00 -16.91 13.30
N LEU A 154 10.21 -17.29 12.88
CA LEU A 154 11.20 -17.94 13.75
C LEU A 154 11.52 -17.08 14.99
N LYS A 155 11.49 -15.78 14.83
CA LYS A 155 11.73 -14.77 15.87
C LYS A 155 10.42 -14.10 16.34
N GLY A 156 9.29 -14.80 16.36
CA GLY A 156 7.96 -14.24 16.65
C GLY A 156 7.91 -13.39 17.91
N ASN A 157 8.56 -13.84 19.03
CA ASN A 157 8.64 -13.05 20.26
C ASN A 157 9.36 -11.70 20.07
N LEU A 158 10.41 -11.67 19.24
CA LEU A 158 11.14 -10.45 18.92
C LEU A 158 10.27 -9.52 18.05
N ARG A 159 9.52 -10.10 17.10
CA ARG A 159 8.57 -9.33 16.27
C ARG A 159 7.50 -8.69 17.12
N ARG A 160 6.87 -9.43 18.02
CA ARG A 160 5.88 -8.89 18.97
C ARG A 160 6.45 -7.72 19.76
N LYS A 161 7.64 -7.87 20.36
CA LYS A 161 8.32 -6.78 21.08
C LYS A 161 8.59 -5.55 20.20
N SER A 162 8.99 -5.76 18.96
CA SER A 162 9.24 -4.67 18.00
C SER A 162 7.96 -3.91 17.67
N PHE A 163 6.84 -4.60 17.42
CA PHE A 163 5.55 -3.96 17.21
C PHE A 163 5.07 -3.22 18.45
N SER A 164 5.17 -3.82 19.65
CA SER A 164 4.78 -3.16 20.91
C SER A 164 5.59 -1.89 21.17
N ALA A 165 6.85 -1.82 20.72
CA ALA A 165 7.70 -0.65 20.90
C ALA A 165 7.43 0.46 19.85
N ARG A 166 7.15 0.08 18.60
CA ARG A 166 7.02 1.03 17.46
C ARG A 166 5.57 1.41 17.17
N CYS A 167 4.65 0.49 17.37
CA CYS A 167 3.22 0.65 17.09
C CYS A 167 2.43 0.10 18.29
N PRO A 168 2.47 0.75 19.47
CA PRO A 168 1.90 0.18 20.71
C PRO A 168 0.40 -0.11 20.60
N GLU A 169 -0.35 0.72 19.88
CA GLU A 169 -1.79 0.55 19.70
C GLU A 169 -2.17 -0.49 18.64
N LEU A 170 -1.20 -0.95 17.85
CA LEU A 170 -1.45 -1.96 16.81
C LEU A 170 -1.83 -3.33 17.40
N LEU A 171 -1.33 -3.66 18.61
CA LEU A 171 -1.54 -4.95 19.27
C LEU A 171 -2.55 -4.87 20.44
N GLN A 172 -3.37 -3.82 20.51
CA GLN A 172 -4.39 -3.69 21.55
C GLN A 172 -5.53 -4.69 21.33
N GLU A 173 -6.04 -5.25 22.44
CA GLU A 173 -7.10 -6.25 22.41
C GLU A 173 -8.47 -5.68 22.02
N ASP A 174 -8.72 -4.40 22.29
CA ASP A 174 -9.99 -3.70 21.99
C ASP A 174 -10.05 -3.12 20.57
N SER A 175 -9.25 -3.64 19.66
CA SER A 175 -9.25 -3.19 18.26
C SER A 175 -10.26 -3.98 17.41
N ASP A 176 -10.72 -3.37 16.30
CA ASP A 176 -11.63 -3.99 15.32
C ASP A 176 -10.96 -5.12 14.52
N TYR A 177 -9.79 -5.58 14.96
CA TYR A 177 -9.01 -6.67 14.37
C TYR A 177 -8.19 -7.40 15.44
N GLN A 178 -7.83 -8.63 15.17
CA GLN A 178 -6.99 -9.44 16.05
C GLN A 178 -5.67 -9.80 15.36
N ILE A 179 -4.55 -9.68 16.09
CA ILE A 179 -3.22 -10.05 15.60
C ILE A 179 -2.59 -11.08 16.53
N ASP A 180 -2.35 -12.29 16.02
CA ASP A 180 -1.56 -13.31 16.69
C ASP A 180 -0.21 -13.50 16.01
N ILE A 181 0.88 -13.29 16.79
CA ILE A 181 2.25 -13.49 16.31
C ILE A 181 2.84 -14.73 16.96
N HIS A 182 2.92 -15.80 16.19
CA HIS A 182 3.36 -17.11 16.64
C HIS A 182 4.84 -17.36 16.31
N LYS A 183 5.61 -17.78 17.32
CA LYS A 183 7.01 -18.19 17.12
C LYS A 183 7.09 -19.61 16.60
N GLY A 184 7.63 -19.79 15.38
CA GLY A 184 7.79 -21.13 14.86
C GLY A 184 8.43 -21.21 13.48
N ASN A 185 8.85 -22.42 13.11
CA ASN A 185 9.32 -22.75 11.79
C ASN A 185 8.16 -23.31 10.97
N ILE A 186 7.83 -22.69 9.85
CA ILE A 186 6.71 -23.11 8.98
C ILE A 186 6.81 -24.59 8.54
N PHE A 187 7.98 -25.14 8.49
CA PHE A 187 8.21 -26.55 8.10
C PHE A 187 8.14 -27.53 9.28
N SER A 188 7.84 -27.08 10.49
CA SER A 188 7.80 -27.94 11.67
C SER A 188 6.41 -28.55 11.91
N LYS A 189 6.38 -29.75 12.47
CA LYS A 189 5.14 -30.43 12.88
C LYS A 189 4.32 -29.60 13.88
N LYS A 190 4.99 -28.84 14.75
CA LYS A 190 4.33 -27.96 15.71
C LYS A 190 3.51 -26.89 15.01
N ILE A 191 4.06 -26.29 13.93
CA ILE A 191 3.33 -25.27 13.16
C ILE A 191 2.22 -25.91 12.32
N GLU A 192 2.40 -27.10 11.80
CA GLU A 192 1.32 -27.82 11.14
C GLU A 192 0.13 -28.05 12.10
N LEU A 193 0.38 -28.41 13.35
CA LEU A 193 -0.67 -28.56 14.37
C LEU A 193 -1.35 -27.20 14.66
N TYR A 194 -0.57 -26.15 14.84
CA TYR A 194 -1.11 -24.80 15.01
C TYR A 194 -1.99 -24.38 13.83
N LEU A 195 -1.54 -24.58 12.61
CA LEU A 195 -2.33 -24.30 11.40
C LEU A 195 -3.66 -25.10 11.36
N ASN A 196 -3.69 -26.31 11.96
CA ASN A 196 -4.92 -27.09 12.04
C ASN A 196 -5.95 -26.51 13.02
N GLU A 197 -5.52 -25.72 14.01
CA GLU A 197 -6.37 -25.03 14.95
C GLU A 197 -6.97 -23.76 14.36
N LEU A 198 -6.28 -23.15 13.38
CA LEU A 198 -6.79 -21.95 12.70
C LEU A 198 -7.99 -22.32 11.82
N LYS A 199 -8.99 -21.45 11.84
CA LYS A 199 -10.14 -21.57 10.94
C LYS A 199 -9.77 -21.17 9.51
N ASP A 200 -10.71 -21.08 8.65
CA ASP A 200 -10.55 -20.86 7.23
C ASP A 200 -9.67 -19.63 6.92
N ILE A 201 -8.49 -19.88 6.37
CA ILE A 201 -7.58 -18.83 5.89
C ILE A 201 -8.06 -18.37 4.51
N ASN A 202 -8.27 -17.07 4.35
CA ASN A 202 -8.70 -16.47 3.10
C ASN A 202 -7.54 -15.99 2.23
N TYR A 203 -6.48 -15.53 2.89
CA TYR A 203 -5.29 -15.01 2.24
C TYR A 203 -4.03 -15.46 2.95
N CYS A 204 -3.00 -15.79 2.20
CA CYS A 204 -1.69 -16.16 2.74
C CYS A 204 -0.59 -15.37 2.04
N MET A 205 0.32 -14.77 2.81
CA MET A 205 1.54 -14.13 2.30
C MET A 205 2.78 -14.82 2.84
N VAL A 206 3.76 -15.06 1.97
CA VAL A 206 5.00 -15.75 2.32
C VAL A 206 6.22 -14.92 1.93
N SER A 207 7.09 -14.64 2.92
CA SER A 207 8.37 -13.95 2.71
C SER A 207 9.40 -14.38 3.76
N LEU A 208 10.31 -15.29 3.39
CA LEU A 208 11.30 -15.87 4.31
C LEU A 208 12.74 -15.34 4.10
N GLY A 209 12.88 -14.20 3.40
CA GLY A 209 14.17 -13.55 3.16
C GLY A 209 14.98 -14.16 2.02
N GLU A 210 14.63 -15.33 1.53
CA GLU A 210 15.25 -15.99 0.38
C GLU A 210 14.17 -16.52 -0.56
N ASP A 211 14.31 -16.29 -1.87
CA ASP A 211 13.35 -16.72 -2.89
C ASP A 211 12.99 -18.20 -2.79
N GLU A 212 14.01 -19.06 -2.69
CA GLU A 212 13.80 -20.51 -2.71
C GLU A 212 13.10 -21.02 -1.46
N LYS A 213 13.42 -20.44 -0.28
CA LYS A 213 12.73 -20.78 0.98
C LYS A 213 11.27 -20.30 0.94
N SER A 214 11.05 -19.10 0.43
CA SER A 214 9.70 -18.53 0.29
C SER A 214 8.85 -19.36 -0.67
N LEU A 215 9.38 -19.72 -1.83
CA LEU A 215 8.70 -20.58 -2.81
C LEU A 215 8.41 -21.98 -2.25
N ARG A 216 9.37 -22.61 -1.58
CA ARG A 216 9.18 -23.92 -0.94
C ARG A 216 8.04 -23.86 0.10
N ALA A 217 8.00 -22.80 0.92
CA ALA A 217 6.96 -22.64 1.91
C ALA A 217 5.59 -22.39 1.25
N ALA A 218 5.52 -21.56 0.21
CA ALA A 218 4.29 -21.32 -0.53
C ALA A 218 3.73 -22.58 -1.17
N LEU A 219 4.57 -23.40 -1.79
CA LEU A 219 4.16 -24.69 -2.36
C LEU A 219 3.68 -25.68 -1.29
N ALA A 220 4.38 -25.76 -0.14
CA ALA A 220 3.96 -26.61 0.97
C ALA A 220 2.59 -26.18 1.52
N LEU A 221 2.38 -24.88 1.68
CA LEU A 221 1.09 -24.30 2.11
C LEU A 221 0.00 -24.54 1.07
N ARG A 222 0.28 -24.41 -0.23
CA ARG A 222 -0.68 -24.74 -1.27
C ARG A 222 -1.13 -26.19 -1.16
N GLY A 223 -0.18 -27.13 -1.00
CA GLY A 223 -0.51 -28.53 -0.78
C GLY A 223 -1.29 -28.78 0.50
N TYR A 224 -0.97 -28.06 1.58
CA TYR A 224 -1.71 -28.12 2.83
C TYR A 224 -3.15 -27.65 2.68
N PHE A 225 -3.37 -26.45 2.13
CA PHE A 225 -4.70 -25.89 1.93
C PHE A 225 -5.54 -26.72 0.95
N TYR A 226 -4.93 -27.23 -0.11
CA TYR A 226 -5.65 -28.09 -1.07
C TYR A 226 -6.22 -29.35 -0.41
N ARG A 227 -5.52 -29.95 0.54
CA ARG A 227 -6.02 -31.11 1.30
C ARG A 227 -7.12 -30.72 2.29
N ARG A 228 -7.08 -29.51 2.83
CA ARG A 228 -7.98 -29.05 3.89
C ARG A 228 -9.24 -28.39 3.38
N TYR A 229 -9.12 -27.53 2.40
CA TYR A 229 -10.24 -26.74 1.87
C TYR A 229 -10.74 -27.33 0.54
N LYS A 230 -12.00 -27.74 0.52
CA LYS A 230 -12.57 -28.38 -0.66
C LYS A 230 -13.23 -27.41 -1.65
N LYS A 231 -13.69 -26.24 -1.17
CA LYS A 231 -14.49 -25.31 -1.96
C LYS A 231 -13.72 -24.07 -2.40
N VAL A 232 -13.14 -23.35 -1.47
CA VAL A 232 -12.45 -22.08 -1.72
C VAL A 232 -11.02 -22.21 -1.22
N GLN A 233 -10.05 -21.89 -2.09
CA GLN A 233 -8.65 -21.91 -1.75
C GLN A 233 -8.18 -20.49 -1.43
N PRO A 234 -7.33 -20.30 -0.40
CA PRO A 234 -6.76 -18.98 -0.13
C PRO A 234 -5.89 -18.51 -1.28
N VAL A 235 -5.86 -17.19 -1.50
CA VAL A 235 -4.81 -16.58 -2.32
C VAL A 235 -3.48 -16.79 -1.59
N ILE A 236 -2.47 -17.34 -2.27
CA ILE A 236 -1.11 -17.45 -1.72
C ILE A 236 -0.21 -16.50 -2.50
N SER A 237 0.14 -15.40 -1.86
CA SER A 237 1.15 -14.46 -2.36
C SER A 237 2.52 -14.84 -1.87
N VAL A 238 3.53 -14.79 -2.72
CA VAL A 238 4.91 -15.05 -2.34
C VAL A 238 5.83 -13.92 -2.81
N TYR A 239 6.59 -13.37 -1.88
CA TYR A 239 7.61 -12.40 -2.21
C TYR A 239 8.82 -13.11 -2.83
N VAL A 240 9.17 -12.67 -4.03
CA VAL A 240 10.30 -13.20 -4.80
C VAL A 240 11.08 -12.01 -5.36
N GLU A 241 12.31 -11.83 -4.94
CA GLU A 241 13.17 -10.73 -5.35
C GLU A 241 13.55 -10.82 -6.82
N SER A 242 13.89 -12.02 -7.29
CA SER A 242 14.29 -12.26 -8.67
C SER A 242 13.15 -12.09 -9.67
N ARG A 243 13.25 -11.07 -10.53
CA ARG A 243 12.29 -10.82 -11.61
C ARG A 243 12.14 -12.04 -12.53
N LYS A 244 13.23 -12.69 -12.91
CA LYS A 244 13.20 -13.88 -13.78
C LYS A 244 12.40 -15.02 -13.16
N LYS A 245 12.55 -15.24 -11.84
CA LYS A 245 11.78 -16.25 -11.11
C LYS A 245 10.28 -15.88 -11.06
N ARG A 246 9.94 -14.60 -10.83
CA ARG A 246 8.53 -14.14 -10.86
C ARG A 246 7.89 -14.38 -12.22
N GLU A 247 8.58 -14.04 -13.29
CA GLU A 247 8.09 -14.24 -14.66
C GLU A 247 7.91 -15.75 -14.96
N ALA A 248 8.84 -16.58 -14.55
CA ALA A 248 8.73 -18.05 -14.72
C ALA A 248 7.49 -18.62 -13.99
N ILE A 249 7.22 -18.16 -12.75
CA ILE A 249 6.07 -18.62 -11.98
C ILE A 249 4.75 -18.13 -12.64
N ARG A 250 4.70 -16.90 -13.12
CA ARG A 250 3.52 -16.38 -13.83
C ARG A 250 3.23 -17.17 -15.10
N ASN A 251 4.24 -17.45 -15.90
CA ASN A 251 4.10 -18.25 -17.11
C ASN A 251 3.65 -19.69 -16.80
N LEU A 252 4.15 -20.27 -15.70
CA LEU A 252 3.70 -21.59 -15.24
C LEU A 252 2.22 -21.56 -14.86
N ASN A 253 1.78 -20.55 -14.13
CA ASN A 253 0.37 -20.40 -13.74
C ASN A 253 -0.55 -20.25 -14.98
N GLU A 254 -0.14 -19.48 -15.98
CA GLU A 254 -0.89 -19.32 -17.23
C GLU A 254 -1.02 -20.63 -18.00
N THR A 255 0.07 -21.41 -18.09
CA THR A 255 0.05 -22.72 -18.78
C THR A 255 -0.73 -23.79 -18.04
N THR A 256 -0.74 -23.76 -16.71
CA THR A 256 -1.46 -24.75 -15.89
C THR A 256 -2.95 -24.45 -15.78
N ARG A 257 -3.37 -23.18 -15.84
CA ARG A 257 -4.80 -22.80 -15.91
C ARG A 257 -5.54 -23.46 -17.07
N THR A 258 -4.84 -23.76 -18.15
CA THR A 258 -5.43 -24.39 -19.34
C THR A 258 -5.48 -25.92 -19.29
N LYS A 259 -4.70 -26.57 -18.43
CA LYS A 259 -4.50 -28.04 -18.45
C LYS A 259 -4.91 -28.76 -17.16
N GLU A 260 -4.63 -28.20 -16.00
CA GLU A 260 -4.92 -28.84 -14.71
C GLU A 260 -5.35 -27.82 -13.66
N LYS A 261 -6.36 -28.16 -12.87
CA LYS A 261 -6.91 -27.25 -11.87
C LYS A 261 -5.92 -27.00 -10.72
N TYR A 262 -5.34 -25.77 -10.64
CA TYR A 262 -4.95 -25.06 -9.41
C TYR A 262 -3.76 -25.57 -8.56
N TYR A 263 -3.03 -26.61 -8.92
CA TYR A 263 -1.99 -27.17 -8.05
C TYR A 263 -0.81 -26.22 -7.78
N TYR A 264 -0.53 -25.32 -8.72
CA TYR A 264 0.59 -24.37 -8.63
C TYR A 264 0.17 -22.89 -8.56
N ASP A 265 -1.09 -22.63 -8.26
CA ASP A 265 -1.59 -21.23 -8.25
C ASP A 265 -1.09 -20.49 -7.01
N ILE A 266 0.11 -19.94 -7.12
CA ILE A 266 0.72 -19.00 -6.19
C ILE A 266 1.02 -17.70 -6.93
N VAL A 267 0.82 -16.57 -6.27
CA VAL A 267 0.97 -15.24 -6.87
C VAL A 267 2.31 -14.62 -6.48
N PRO A 268 3.30 -14.59 -7.39
CA PRO A 268 4.59 -13.98 -7.08
C PRO A 268 4.52 -12.46 -7.18
N PHE A 269 5.09 -11.77 -6.20
CA PHE A 269 5.28 -10.33 -6.21
C PHE A 269 6.69 -9.95 -5.72
N GLY A 270 7.09 -8.68 -5.84
CA GLY A 270 8.40 -8.20 -5.37
C GLY A 270 8.87 -6.97 -6.14
N ASN A 271 10.01 -6.43 -5.73
CA ASN A 271 10.59 -5.19 -6.23
C ASN A 271 10.84 -5.18 -7.75
N GLY A 272 10.86 -3.99 -8.33
CA GLY A 272 11.31 -3.75 -9.70
C GLY A 272 10.22 -3.83 -10.78
N GLY A 273 8.92 -3.77 -10.41
CA GLY A 273 7.81 -3.76 -11.36
C GLY A 273 7.25 -2.38 -11.69
N ILE A 274 7.23 -1.48 -10.72
CA ILE A 274 6.43 -0.26 -10.74
C ILE A 274 6.84 0.72 -11.85
N TYR A 275 8.15 0.89 -12.06
CA TYR A 275 8.68 1.87 -13.00
C TYR A 275 9.25 1.28 -14.28
N GLN A 276 9.30 -0.05 -14.42
CA GLN A 276 10.00 -0.74 -15.51
C GLN A 276 9.12 -1.53 -16.48
N SER A 277 7.84 -1.72 -16.18
CA SER A 277 6.99 -2.60 -16.99
C SER A 277 5.82 -1.85 -17.64
N GLN A 278 5.28 -2.45 -18.70
CA GLN A 278 3.93 -2.13 -19.20
C GLN A 278 2.83 -2.27 -18.12
N GLN A 279 3.18 -2.87 -16.98
CA GLN A 279 2.38 -3.00 -15.75
C GLN A 279 2.46 -1.77 -14.82
N GLY A 280 3.25 -0.76 -15.15
CA GLY A 280 3.31 0.53 -14.43
C GLY A 280 1.98 1.28 -14.31
N SER A 281 0.92 0.75 -14.93
CA SER A 281 -0.41 1.32 -14.86
C SER A 281 -1.03 1.24 -13.46
N GLU A 282 -0.78 0.19 -12.66
CA GLU A 282 -1.38 0.06 -11.33
C GLU A 282 -0.73 0.97 -10.29
N ALA A 283 0.58 1.08 -10.28
CA ALA A 283 1.26 2.01 -9.38
C ALA A 283 0.90 3.47 -9.70
N LEU A 284 0.80 3.81 -10.98
CA LEU A 284 0.28 5.11 -11.41
C LEU A 284 -1.18 5.27 -10.99
N LEU A 285 -2.01 4.24 -11.09
CA LEU A 285 -3.40 4.28 -10.67
C LEU A 285 -3.52 4.50 -9.17
N ILE A 286 -2.74 3.80 -8.35
CA ILE A 286 -2.68 3.97 -6.88
C ILE A 286 -2.30 5.42 -6.54
N GLU A 287 -1.29 5.98 -7.22
CA GLU A 287 -0.87 7.37 -7.04
C GLU A 287 -1.97 8.36 -7.44
N TYR A 288 -2.67 8.12 -8.56
CA TYR A 288 -3.80 8.95 -8.99
C TYR A 288 -5.00 8.86 -8.04
N LEU A 289 -5.30 7.68 -7.51
CA LEU A 289 -6.34 7.52 -6.50
C LEU A 289 -5.98 8.30 -5.23
N GLY A 290 -4.75 8.20 -4.76
CA GLY A 290 -4.26 8.98 -3.62
C GLY A 290 -4.35 10.48 -3.86
N LEU A 291 -3.91 10.96 -5.00
CA LEU A 291 -4.04 12.39 -5.35
C LEU A 291 -5.51 12.82 -5.44
N GLY A 292 -6.39 11.97 -5.96
CA GLY A 292 -7.84 12.20 -6.02
C GLY A 292 -8.46 12.34 -4.63
N ILE A 293 -8.14 11.46 -3.70
CA ILE A 293 -8.57 11.53 -2.29
C ILE A 293 -8.07 12.82 -1.64
N HIS A 294 -6.78 13.14 -1.79
CA HIS A 294 -6.23 14.38 -1.24
C HIS A 294 -6.90 15.62 -1.82
N ALA A 295 -7.14 15.62 -3.13
CA ALA A 295 -7.83 16.71 -3.79
C ALA A 295 -9.25 16.89 -3.29
N HIS A 296 -9.99 15.79 -3.09
CA HIS A 296 -11.33 15.82 -2.52
C HIS A 296 -11.31 16.42 -1.11
N TYR A 297 -10.46 15.93 -0.23
CA TYR A 297 -10.29 16.41 1.13
C TYR A 297 -9.96 17.91 1.20
N CYS A 298 -9.00 18.38 0.39
CA CYS A 298 -8.60 19.79 0.36
C CYS A 298 -9.66 20.73 -0.26
N ARG A 299 -10.52 20.19 -1.13
CA ARG A 299 -11.50 20.99 -1.90
C ARG A 299 -12.88 21.08 -1.27
N LEU A 300 -13.16 20.33 -0.24
CA LEU A 300 -14.48 20.30 0.41
C LEU A 300 -15.04 21.70 0.75
N LYS A 301 -14.18 22.75 0.78
CA LYS A 301 -14.54 24.13 1.11
C LYS A 301 -13.97 25.18 0.14
N LYS A 302 -13.46 24.79 -1.05
CA LYS A 302 -12.76 25.70 -1.96
C LYS A 302 -13.29 25.60 -3.39
N GLU A 303 -13.30 26.72 -4.13
CA GLU A 303 -13.63 26.73 -5.56
C GLU A 303 -12.58 25.98 -6.39
N ASP A 304 -13.00 25.31 -7.46
CA ASP A 304 -12.11 24.58 -8.37
C ASP A 304 -11.40 25.51 -9.36
N THR A 305 -10.41 26.25 -8.89
CA THR A 305 -9.56 27.11 -9.69
C THR A 305 -8.23 26.46 -10.04
N ARG A 306 -7.51 27.00 -11.00
CA ARG A 306 -6.14 26.56 -11.33
C ARG A 306 -5.20 26.71 -10.13
N GLU A 307 -5.39 27.75 -9.34
CA GLU A 307 -4.59 28.02 -8.13
C GLU A 307 -4.85 26.98 -7.05
N THR A 308 -6.15 26.69 -6.78
CA THR A 308 -6.54 25.64 -5.82
C THR A 308 -5.97 24.28 -6.22
N ARG A 309 -6.00 23.92 -7.52
CA ARG A 309 -5.40 22.66 -8.00
C ARG A 309 -3.89 22.60 -7.74
N ARG A 310 -3.17 23.72 -7.89
CA ARG A 310 -1.73 23.81 -7.60
C ARG A 310 -1.45 23.64 -6.12
N GLU A 311 -2.23 24.30 -5.25
CA GLU A 311 -2.11 24.16 -3.81
C GLU A 311 -2.35 22.71 -3.35
N VAL A 312 -3.36 22.04 -3.91
CA VAL A 312 -3.63 20.62 -3.65
C VAL A 312 -2.44 19.74 -4.00
N ILE A 313 -1.89 19.90 -5.20
CA ILE A 313 -0.70 19.12 -5.62
C ILE A 313 0.49 19.44 -4.71
N LYS A 314 0.69 20.69 -4.35
CA LYS A 314 1.76 21.10 -3.44
C LYS A 314 1.57 20.48 -2.05
N GLY A 315 0.36 20.49 -1.51
CA GLY A 315 0.02 19.87 -0.24
C GLY A 315 0.25 18.36 -0.23
N TYR A 316 -0.15 17.68 -1.29
CA TYR A 316 0.03 16.23 -1.44
C TYR A 316 1.50 15.81 -1.37
N TYR A 317 2.40 16.53 -2.04
CA TYR A 317 3.83 16.22 -2.05
C TYR A 317 4.64 16.97 -0.97
N SER A 318 4.01 17.78 -0.13
CA SER A 318 4.71 18.53 0.93
C SER A 318 5.27 17.61 2.00
N ARG A 319 4.50 16.58 2.38
CA ARG A 319 4.88 15.57 3.37
C ARG A 319 4.61 14.17 2.82
N GLN A 320 5.49 13.23 3.12
CA GLN A 320 5.29 11.83 2.75
C GLN A 320 4.04 11.26 3.42
N TYR A 321 3.77 11.66 4.67
CA TYR A 321 2.54 11.31 5.37
C TYR A 321 1.28 11.68 4.60
N ASN A 322 1.16 12.91 4.08
CA ASN A 322 -0.02 13.34 3.31
C ASN A 322 -0.24 12.45 2.08
N ARG A 323 0.84 12.15 1.36
CA ARG A 323 0.80 11.28 0.20
C ARG A 323 0.37 9.87 0.58
N ARG A 324 1.01 9.27 1.58
CA ARG A 324 0.77 7.89 2.01
C ARG A 324 -0.63 7.66 2.57
N SER A 325 -1.08 8.54 3.47
CA SER A 325 -2.43 8.48 4.03
C SER A 325 -3.50 8.58 2.93
N SER A 326 -3.28 9.47 1.97
CA SER A 326 -4.19 9.61 0.82
C SER A 326 -4.15 8.40 -0.12
N ILE A 327 -2.98 7.79 -0.33
CA ILE A 327 -2.84 6.53 -1.09
C ILE A 327 -3.62 5.41 -0.38
N ALA A 328 -3.48 5.28 0.94
CA ALA A 328 -4.21 4.27 1.71
C ALA A 328 -5.73 4.44 1.55
N GLY A 329 -6.24 5.68 1.64
CA GLY A 329 -7.65 5.99 1.36
C GLY A 329 -8.07 5.62 -0.07
N GLY A 330 -7.23 5.92 -1.05
CA GLY A 330 -7.46 5.59 -2.46
C GLY A 330 -7.50 4.09 -2.73
N MET A 331 -6.59 3.33 -2.14
CA MET A 331 -6.56 1.87 -2.26
C MET A 331 -7.80 1.21 -1.65
N HIS A 332 -8.29 1.74 -0.53
CA HIS A 332 -9.45 1.19 0.17
C HIS A 332 -10.79 1.45 -0.56
N ILE A 333 -10.81 2.25 -1.64
CA ILE A 333 -12.00 2.44 -2.49
C ILE A 333 -12.53 1.10 -2.99
N SER A 334 -11.64 0.18 -3.38
CA SER A 334 -12.04 -1.15 -3.87
C SER A 334 -12.79 -1.96 -2.81
N SER A 335 -12.38 -1.90 -1.53
CA SER A 335 -13.05 -2.54 -0.41
C SER A 335 -14.45 -1.94 -0.17
N LYS A 336 -14.57 -0.61 -0.19
CA LYS A 336 -15.85 0.07 -0.09
C LYS A 336 -16.83 -0.29 -1.21
N LEU A 337 -16.32 -0.36 -2.45
CA LEU A 337 -17.13 -0.76 -3.59
C LEU A 337 -17.61 -2.22 -3.46
N TRP A 338 -16.73 -3.11 -3.01
CA TRP A 338 -17.09 -4.50 -2.79
C TRP A 338 -18.21 -4.65 -1.74
N GLU A 339 -18.14 -3.92 -0.62
CA GLU A 339 -19.19 -3.86 0.40
C GLU A 339 -20.57 -3.41 -0.15
N MET A 340 -20.55 -2.58 -1.17
CA MET A 340 -21.76 -2.13 -1.85
C MET A 340 -22.24 -3.10 -2.92
N GLY A 341 -21.58 -4.25 -3.09
CA GLY A 341 -21.84 -5.16 -4.20
C GLY A 341 -21.39 -4.62 -5.57
N LEU A 342 -20.46 -3.66 -5.57
CA LEU A 342 -19.90 -3.03 -6.75
C LEU A 342 -18.46 -3.50 -6.99
N GLY A 343 -17.96 -3.32 -8.20
CA GLY A 343 -16.59 -3.62 -8.56
C GLY A 343 -16.03 -2.59 -9.53
N ILE A 344 -14.70 -2.57 -9.65
CA ILE A 344 -13.99 -1.75 -10.63
C ILE A 344 -13.80 -2.60 -11.89
N ILE A 345 -14.28 -2.12 -13.02
CA ILE A 345 -14.04 -2.73 -14.33
C ILE A 345 -13.15 -1.82 -15.16
N ARG A 346 -12.25 -2.42 -15.93
CA ARG A 346 -11.54 -1.69 -16.98
C ARG A 346 -12.46 -1.54 -18.18
N VAL A 347 -12.66 -0.29 -18.59
CA VAL A 347 -13.42 0.00 -19.81
C VAL A 347 -12.48 -0.23 -21.00
N PRO A 348 -12.83 -1.08 -21.98
CA PRO A 348 -12.07 -1.18 -23.22
C PRO A 348 -12.00 0.17 -23.94
N GLU A 349 -10.86 0.51 -24.54
CA GLU A 349 -10.64 1.79 -25.23
C GLU A 349 -11.71 2.12 -26.28
N ASN A 350 -12.42 1.10 -26.78
CA ASN A 350 -13.43 1.20 -27.84
C ASN A 350 -14.86 1.38 -27.33
N GLU A 351 -15.10 1.34 -26.01
CA GLU A 351 -16.44 1.46 -25.46
C GLU A 351 -16.66 2.84 -24.81
N CYS A 352 -17.83 3.43 -25.09
CA CYS A 352 -18.21 4.71 -24.50
C CYS A 352 -18.58 4.53 -23.03
N GLU A 353 -17.86 5.20 -22.12
CA GLU A 353 -18.07 5.19 -20.67
C GLU A 353 -19.54 5.43 -20.30
N LYS A 354 -20.24 6.34 -21.00
CA LYS A 354 -21.67 6.61 -20.78
C LYS A 354 -22.57 5.41 -21.04
N LYS A 355 -22.27 4.60 -22.05
CA LYS A 355 -23.07 3.40 -22.37
C LYS A 355 -22.87 2.29 -21.35
N LEU A 356 -21.64 2.15 -20.81
CA LEU A 356 -21.34 1.20 -19.73
C LEU A 356 -22.01 1.66 -18.43
N PHE A 357 -21.91 2.94 -18.09
CA PHE A 357 -22.56 3.50 -16.91
C PHE A 357 -24.07 3.30 -16.96
N GLN A 358 -24.72 3.56 -18.09
CA GLN A 358 -26.15 3.30 -18.27
C GLN A 358 -26.56 1.84 -18.16
N LYS A 359 -25.65 0.91 -18.48
CA LYS A 359 -25.89 -0.54 -18.36
C LYS A 359 -25.88 -1.03 -16.91
N PHE A 360 -25.15 -0.37 -16.01
CA PHE A 360 -24.96 -0.77 -14.62
C PHE A 360 -25.82 0.03 -13.62
N VAL A 361 -26.35 1.17 -14.01
CA VAL A 361 -27.25 1.95 -13.14
C VAL A 361 -28.66 1.44 -13.33
N HIS A 362 -29.06 0.45 -12.54
CA HIS A 362 -30.49 0.12 -12.39
C HIS A 362 -31.14 1.14 -11.44
N PRO A 363 -32.27 1.74 -11.83
CA PRO A 363 -33.01 2.66 -10.98
C PRO A 363 -33.81 1.87 -9.92
N VAL A 364 -33.18 1.47 -8.84
CA VAL A 364 -33.87 0.88 -7.69
C VAL A 364 -33.68 1.83 -6.51
N ASN A 365 -34.78 2.46 -6.08
CA ASN A 365 -34.94 3.30 -4.88
C ASN A 365 -33.64 4.01 -4.41
N TYR A 366 -33.24 4.99 -5.23
CA TYR A 366 -31.91 5.59 -5.17
C TYR A 366 -31.65 6.36 -3.85
N GLU A 367 -32.67 6.94 -3.23
CA GLU A 367 -32.49 7.81 -2.08
C GLU A 367 -32.18 7.06 -0.78
N GLU A 368 -32.97 6.07 -0.41
CA GLU A 368 -32.76 5.31 0.82
C GLU A 368 -31.49 4.43 0.77
N ARG A 369 -31.25 3.82 -0.39
CA ARG A 369 -30.05 3.06 -0.63
C ARG A 369 -28.79 3.94 -0.62
N THR A 370 -28.88 5.17 -1.14
CA THR A 370 -27.79 6.15 -1.16
C THR A 370 -27.42 6.62 0.24
N GLU A 371 -28.39 6.85 1.13
CA GLU A 371 -28.14 7.25 2.51
C GLU A 371 -27.42 6.15 3.30
N ASN A 372 -27.89 4.91 3.19
CA ASN A 372 -27.25 3.75 3.84
C ASN A 372 -25.83 3.49 3.31
N ILE A 373 -25.62 3.61 2.00
CA ILE A 373 -24.30 3.52 1.36
C ILE A 373 -23.38 4.59 1.89
N ARG A 374 -23.83 5.85 2.00
CA ARG A 374 -23.02 6.95 2.54
C ARG A 374 -22.59 6.67 3.98
N LYS A 375 -23.52 6.30 4.86
CA LYS A 375 -23.22 5.96 6.26
C LYS A 375 -22.19 4.83 6.36
N THR A 376 -22.38 3.78 5.58
CA THR A 376 -21.42 2.67 5.51
C THR A 376 -20.04 3.13 5.05
N CYS A 377 -19.96 3.95 3.99
CA CYS A 377 -18.68 4.47 3.50
C CYS A 377 -17.97 5.37 4.52
N TYR A 378 -18.70 6.20 5.26
CA TYR A 378 -18.11 7.05 6.29
C TYR A 378 -17.57 6.23 7.46
N SER A 379 -18.34 5.27 7.95
CA SER A 379 -17.89 4.34 9.00
C SER A 379 -16.63 3.59 8.57
N LEU A 380 -16.67 2.96 7.39
CA LEU A 380 -15.52 2.23 6.85
C LEU A 380 -14.28 3.11 6.64
N GLU A 381 -14.45 4.37 6.22
CA GLU A 381 -13.31 5.28 6.09
C GLU A 381 -12.72 5.64 7.44
N HIS A 382 -13.56 5.83 8.45
CA HIS A 382 -13.13 6.09 9.82
C HIS A 382 -12.33 4.89 10.34
N ASP A 383 -12.88 3.67 10.28
CA ASP A 383 -12.25 2.45 10.76
C ASP A 383 -10.92 2.19 10.03
N ARG A 384 -10.89 2.36 8.71
CA ARG A 384 -9.67 2.29 7.91
C ARG A 384 -8.62 3.31 8.35
N TRP A 385 -9.04 4.56 8.57
CA TRP A 385 -8.10 5.62 8.97
C TRP A 385 -7.54 5.36 10.35
N MET A 386 -8.37 4.90 11.30
CA MET A 386 -7.98 4.46 12.62
C MET A 386 -6.92 3.37 12.55
N ALA A 387 -7.22 2.32 11.80
CA ALA A 387 -6.31 1.20 11.59
C ALA A 387 -4.98 1.63 10.92
N TYR A 388 -5.05 2.57 9.97
CA TYR A 388 -3.88 3.14 9.31
C TYR A 388 -2.98 3.89 10.28
N VAL A 389 -3.52 4.81 11.07
CA VAL A 389 -2.69 5.59 12.00
C VAL A 389 -2.08 4.72 13.10
N ARG A 390 -2.79 3.71 13.61
CA ARG A 390 -2.24 2.70 14.53
C ARG A 390 -1.09 1.92 13.90
N ALA A 391 -1.24 1.49 12.63
CA ALA A 391 -0.20 0.79 11.88
C ALA A 391 1.04 1.65 11.62
N GLU A 392 0.88 2.97 11.53
CA GLU A 392 1.98 3.92 11.39
C GLU A 392 2.62 4.35 12.73
N GLY A 393 2.19 3.75 13.84
CA GLY A 393 2.79 3.98 15.17
C GLY A 393 2.23 5.19 15.92
N TRP A 394 1.12 5.76 15.47
CA TRP A 394 0.43 6.82 16.20
C TRP A 394 -0.32 6.21 17.39
N SER A 395 -0.33 6.91 18.52
CA SER A 395 -1.07 6.57 19.72
C SER A 395 -2.07 7.66 20.07
N LEU A 396 -3.17 7.33 20.76
CA LEU A 396 -4.15 8.32 21.21
C LEU A 396 -3.49 9.38 22.09
N ALA A 397 -3.86 10.64 21.92
CA ALA A 397 -3.41 11.71 22.79
C ALA A 397 -4.05 11.52 24.18
N THR A 398 -3.23 11.46 25.20
CA THR A 398 -3.70 11.59 26.58
C THR A 398 -4.13 13.03 26.84
N GLU A 399 -5.18 13.22 27.64
CA GLU A 399 -5.66 14.55 28.05
C GLU A 399 -4.48 15.45 28.51
N GLY A 400 -4.28 16.58 27.83
CA GLY A 400 -3.23 17.56 28.16
C GLY A 400 -2.10 17.71 27.15
N GLY A 401 -2.00 16.86 26.14
CA GLY A 401 -0.97 16.95 25.10
C GLY A 401 -1.31 17.96 24.01
N LYS A 402 -1.17 19.24 24.25
CA LYS A 402 -1.45 20.32 23.27
C LYS A 402 -0.54 20.38 22.04
N ASN A 403 0.41 19.47 21.85
CA ASN A 403 1.42 19.54 20.80
C ASN A 403 1.53 18.31 19.91
N ILE A 404 0.55 17.41 19.93
CA ILE A 404 0.60 16.26 19.06
C ILE A 404 -0.48 16.42 17.99
N ASP A 405 -0.03 16.98 16.91
CA ASP A 405 -0.65 17.09 15.59
C ASP A 405 -2.17 17.27 15.53
N ASP A 406 -2.58 18.35 14.91
CA ASP A 406 -3.96 18.71 14.50
C ASP A 406 -4.76 17.54 13.89
N ILE A 407 -4.09 16.47 13.49
CA ILE A 407 -4.67 15.23 12.96
C ILE A 407 -5.44 14.46 14.04
N ARG A 408 -5.05 14.57 15.31
CA ARG A 408 -5.71 13.89 16.43
C ARG A 408 -6.94 14.63 16.93
N GLU A 409 -6.94 15.96 16.84
CA GLU A 409 -8.17 16.75 17.13
C GLU A 409 -9.26 16.48 16.08
N CYS A 410 -8.88 16.13 14.84
CA CYS A 410 -9.85 15.66 13.85
C CYS A 410 -10.44 14.28 14.21
N TYR A 411 -9.83 13.54 15.08
CA TYR A 411 -10.24 12.20 15.48
C TYR A 411 -11.46 12.20 16.42
N GLU A 412 -11.57 13.20 17.28
CA GLU A 412 -12.69 13.36 18.19
C GLU A 412 -13.89 14.10 17.54
N GLN A 413 -13.70 14.68 16.36
CA GLN A 413 -14.69 15.49 15.67
C GLN A 413 -15.44 14.77 14.53
N TYR A 414 -15.06 13.57 14.18
CA TYR A 414 -15.73 12.72 13.19
C TYR A 414 -16.35 11.49 13.84
#